data_a0e4c491c524c695a13203d1a48147a5
#
_entry.id   a0e4c491c524c695a13203d1a48147a5
#
_cell.length_a   1.000
_cell.length_b   1.000
_cell.length_c   1.000
_cell.angle_alpha   90.00
_cell.angle_beta   90.00
_cell.angle_gamma   90.00
#
_symmetry.space_group_name_H-M   'P 1'
#
loop_
_entity.id
_entity.type
_entity.pdbx_description
1 polymer ?
#
loop_
_entity_poly.entity_id
_entity_poly.type
_entity_poly.pdbx_seq_one_letter_code
_entity_poly.pdbx_strand_id
1 'polypeptide(L)'
;MKAIVVRRFGGPEVLQIEETRVPTPGPGQLLVRIHAAGVNPVETYIRSGNYDPLPSLPYTPGGDGAGVVAEVGAGLEDFQPGQRVYVAGCPSYAEYALCPGGGVHPLPDGISFGQGAALGVPYATALRAIDLAGLQAGDLALVHGGSGGVGTAAVQICRGLGIDVVATSSSEAGRRMLREMGAAAVEHGAYDEARAAFGGRNFDAILEMAADRNLGRDLLQLAPGGTIVVIGSRGPVEVNPRDLMRTGGAVRGLLLFQTPPQALRRIHLRLGAGLAAGWLRPVVAQSFPLADAARAHAAVLATGAMAKIVLEI
;
A
#
# COMPACT_ATOMS: atom_id res chain seq x y z
N MET A 1 9.49 26.67 0.18
CA MET A 1 8.46 25.69 -0.10
C MET A 1 7.70 25.35 1.18
N LYS A 2 6.38 25.05 1.06
CA LYS A 2 5.61 24.53 2.17
C LYS A 2 5.85 23.04 2.36
N ALA A 3 6.00 22.60 3.62
CA ALA A 3 6.16 21.20 3.98
C ALA A 3 5.54 20.92 5.35
N ILE A 4 5.08 19.71 5.58
CA ILE A 4 4.78 19.25 6.93
C ILE A 4 6.10 18.89 7.61
N VAL A 5 6.32 19.44 8.81
CA VAL A 5 7.51 19.19 9.61
C VAL A 5 7.12 18.63 10.97
N VAL A 6 7.71 17.48 11.31
CA VAL A 6 7.54 16.83 12.62
C VAL A 6 8.79 17.09 13.45
N ARG A 7 8.66 17.86 14.54
CA ARG A 7 9.77 18.22 15.44
C ARG A 7 9.84 17.35 16.70
N ARG A 8 8.78 16.63 16.99
CA ARG A 8 8.68 15.66 18.07
C ARG A 8 7.68 14.58 17.72
N PHE A 9 7.84 13.37 18.21
CA PHE A 9 6.83 12.32 18.10
C PHE A 9 5.62 12.65 18.96
N GLY A 10 4.42 12.24 18.55
CA GLY A 10 3.18 12.52 19.25
C GLY A 10 1.91 12.24 18.48
N GLY A 11 0.82 12.85 18.86
CA GLY A 11 -0.48 12.78 18.20
C GLY A 11 -0.52 13.54 16.86
N PRO A 12 -1.67 13.56 16.15
CA PRO A 12 -1.77 14.22 14.84
C PRO A 12 -1.40 15.72 14.87
N GLU A 13 -1.50 16.37 16.01
CA GLU A 13 -1.16 17.77 16.22
C GLU A 13 0.31 18.13 15.98
N VAL A 14 1.21 17.13 15.93
CA VAL A 14 2.64 17.37 15.65
C VAL A 14 2.93 17.58 14.15
N LEU A 15 1.94 17.35 13.28
CA LEU A 15 2.04 17.60 11.84
C LEU A 15 1.81 19.09 11.58
N GLN A 16 2.89 19.86 11.58
CA GLN A 16 2.83 21.31 11.38
C GLN A 16 3.32 21.67 9.98
N ILE A 17 2.58 22.59 9.32
CA ILE A 17 3.03 23.16 8.05
C ILE A 17 4.04 24.27 8.32
N GLU A 18 5.19 24.19 7.66
CA GLU A 18 6.27 25.17 7.77
C GLU A 18 6.79 25.59 6.40
N GLU A 19 7.39 26.76 6.32
CA GLU A 19 8.18 27.17 5.16
C GLU A 19 9.63 26.68 5.31
N THR A 20 10.07 25.89 4.35
CA THR A 20 11.42 25.34 4.29
C THR A 20 12.12 25.72 2.98
N ARG A 21 13.43 25.51 2.91
CA ARG A 21 14.16 25.70 1.64
C ARG A 21 13.83 24.58 0.68
N VAL A 22 13.75 24.88 -0.62
CA VAL A 22 13.71 23.86 -1.66
C VAL A 22 15.08 23.18 -1.71
N PRO A 23 15.17 21.84 -1.56
CA PRO A 23 16.46 21.16 -1.63
C PRO A 23 16.98 21.11 -3.08
N THR A 24 18.29 20.94 -3.25
CA THR A 24 18.94 20.74 -4.55
C THR A 24 19.34 19.27 -4.70
N PRO A 25 19.05 18.62 -5.84
CA PRO A 25 19.40 17.22 -6.03
C PRO A 25 20.90 17.05 -6.27
N GLY A 26 21.50 16.12 -5.52
CA GLY A 26 22.85 15.63 -5.74
C GLY A 26 22.89 14.50 -6.77
N PRO A 27 24.10 13.91 -7.03
CA PRO A 27 24.22 12.75 -7.92
C PRO A 27 23.29 11.59 -7.49
N GLY A 28 22.58 10.99 -8.46
CA GLY A 28 21.65 9.89 -8.21
C GLY A 28 20.32 10.30 -7.58
N GLN A 29 20.02 11.59 -7.47
CA GLN A 29 18.78 12.12 -6.89
C GLN A 29 17.98 12.96 -7.89
N LEU A 30 16.66 13.01 -7.70
CA LEU A 30 15.76 13.90 -8.42
C LEU A 30 15.04 14.83 -7.43
N LEU A 31 14.81 16.05 -7.86
CA LEU A 31 13.83 16.93 -7.23
C LEU A 31 12.51 16.77 -7.95
N VAL A 32 11.47 16.34 -7.22
CA VAL A 32 10.13 16.16 -7.76
C VAL A 32 9.20 17.21 -7.14
N ARG A 33 8.53 18.00 -7.99
CA ARG A 33 7.42 18.85 -7.56
C ARG A 33 6.22 17.96 -7.34
N ILE A 34 5.80 17.85 -6.09
CA ILE A 34 4.70 16.97 -5.68
C ILE A 34 3.36 17.67 -5.94
N HIS A 35 2.41 16.94 -6.48
CA HIS A 35 1.02 17.38 -6.68
C HIS A 35 0.04 16.63 -5.79
N ALA A 36 0.40 15.39 -5.40
CA ALA A 36 -0.37 14.62 -4.44
C ALA A 36 0.56 13.71 -3.62
N ALA A 37 0.27 13.55 -2.33
CA ALA A 37 0.95 12.62 -1.45
C ALA A 37 -0.02 11.61 -0.86
N GLY A 38 0.38 10.34 -0.80
CA GLY A 38 -0.45 9.26 -0.28
C GLY A 38 -0.30 9.13 1.23
N VAL A 39 -1.42 8.93 1.93
CA VAL A 39 -1.43 8.71 3.38
C VAL A 39 -1.53 7.22 3.68
N ASN A 40 -0.62 6.72 4.53
CA ASN A 40 -0.55 5.31 4.93
C ASN A 40 -0.67 5.14 6.44
N PRO A 41 -1.28 4.06 6.95
CA PRO A 41 -1.32 3.77 8.39
C PRO A 41 0.06 3.76 9.05
N VAL A 42 1.10 3.25 8.37
CA VAL A 42 2.47 3.18 8.91
C VAL A 42 3.03 4.55 9.29
N GLU A 43 2.67 5.60 8.54
CA GLU A 43 3.12 6.97 8.83
C GLU A 43 2.54 7.49 10.15
N THR A 44 1.37 6.98 10.57
CA THR A 44 0.80 7.31 11.87
C THR A 44 1.57 6.69 13.01
N TYR A 45 2.10 5.46 12.81
CA TYR A 45 2.94 4.77 13.80
C TYR A 45 4.31 5.43 13.91
N ILE A 46 4.93 5.79 12.78
CA ILE A 46 6.20 6.55 12.76
C ILE A 46 6.01 7.88 13.49
N ARG A 47 4.99 8.66 13.11
CA ARG A 47 4.70 9.95 13.73
C ARG A 47 4.50 9.87 15.25
N SER A 48 3.85 8.80 15.73
CA SER A 48 3.59 8.62 17.17
C SER A 48 4.79 8.09 17.96
N GLY A 49 5.89 7.70 17.29
CA GLY A 49 7.05 7.09 17.93
C GLY A 49 6.91 5.59 18.17
N ASN A 50 5.87 4.94 17.64
CA ASN A 50 5.58 3.52 17.82
C ASN A 50 6.01 2.70 16.59
N TYR A 51 7.19 2.95 16.08
CA TYR A 51 7.77 2.25 14.93
C TYR A 51 9.29 2.11 15.09
N ASP A 52 9.90 1.12 14.47
CA ASP A 52 11.33 0.90 14.50
C ASP A 52 11.84 0.52 13.10
N PRO A 53 12.87 1.22 12.56
CA PRO A 53 13.54 2.40 13.12
C PRO A 53 12.71 3.68 12.97
N LEU A 54 12.94 4.64 13.87
CA LEU A 54 12.38 5.99 13.79
C LEU A 54 13.30 6.93 13.00
N PRO A 55 12.74 7.90 12.23
CA PRO A 55 13.54 8.92 11.58
C PRO A 55 14.14 9.90 12.61
N SER A 56 15.26 10.50 12.23
CA SER A 56 15.83 11.61 13.00
C SER A 56 14.92 12.84 12.93
N LEU A 57 14.71 13.50 14.05
CA LEU A 57 13.95 14.75 14.15
C LEU A 57 14.81 15.98 13.86
N PRO A 58 14.31 17.03 13.19
CA PRO A 58 12.98 17.09 12.55
C PRO A 58 12.94 16.33 11.21
N TYR A 59 11.76 15.86 10.80
CA TYR A 59 11.58 15.22 9.50
C TYR A 59 10.28 15.64 8.81
N THR A 60 10.22 15.48 7.48
CA THR A 60 9.00 15.60 6.68
C THR A 60 8.44 14.19 6.44
N PRO A 61 7.18 13.92 6.81
CA PRO A 61 6.54 12.64 6.57
C PRO A 61 6.29 12.36 5.08
N GLY A 62 5.72 11.19 4.85
CA GLY A 62 5.31 10.70 3.54
C GLY A 62 6.20 9.56 3.07
N GLY A 63 5.61 8.70 2.27
CA GLY A 63 6.28 7.57 1.63
C GLY A 63 5.87 7.48 0.16
N ASP A 64 4.64 7.90 -0.14
CA ASP A 64 4.03 7.84 -1.45
C ASP A 64 3.74 9.25 -1.96
N GLY A 65 4.00 9.51 -3.23
CA GLY A 65 3.64 10.78 -3.85
C GLY A 65 3.58 10.66 -5.37
N ALA A 66 3.09 11.70 -6.01
CA ALA A 66 3.14 11.83 -7.46
C ALA A 66 3.23 13.30 -7.87
N GLY A 67 3.88 13.55 -8.97
CA GLY A 67 4.12 14.90 -9.45
C GLY A 67 4.94 14.94 -10.71
N VAL A 68 5.74 15.97 -10.84
CA VAL A 68 6.55 16.25 -12.03
C VAL A 68 8.02 16.43 -11.63
N VAL A 69 8.93 15.82 -12.39
CA VAL A 69 10.36 16.05 -12.20
C VAL A 69 10.66 17.53 -12.42
N ALA A 70 11.20 18.19 -11.40
CA ALA A 70 11.61 19.58 -11.46
C ALA A 70 13.09 19.72 -11.86
N GLU A 71 13.96 18.87 -11.28
CA GLU A 71 15.39 18.88 -11.52
C GLU A 71 15.97 17.46 -11.42
N VAL A 72 17.00 17.18 -12.21
CA VAL A 72 17.66 15.87 -12.27
C VAL A 72 19.13 16.02 -11.88
N GLY A 73 19.57 15.28 -10.87
CA GLY A 73 20.98 15.18 -10.51
C GLY A 73 21.76 14.26 -11.45
N ALA A 74 23.07 14.36 -11.42
CA ALA A 74 23.94 13.58 -12.31
C ALA A 74 23.75 12.07 -12.18
N GLY A 75 23.86 11.32 -13.28
CA GLY A 75 23.79 9.86 -13.34
C GLY A 75 22.37 9.30 -13.46
N LEU A 76 21.40 10.10 -13.87
CA LEU A 76 20.00 9.71 -14.05
C LEU A 76 19.46 10.15 -15.42
N GLU A 77 20.13 9.71 -16.49
CA GLU A 77 19.85 10.10 -17.89
C GLU A 77 18.45 9.63 -18.39
N ASP A 78 17.84 8.67 -17.71
CA ASP A 78 16.48 8.16 -18.03
C ASP A 78 15.36 9.13 -17.61
N PHE A 79 15.66 10.19 -16.88
CA PHE A 79 14.70 11.19 -16.42
C PHE A 79 14.95 12.57 -17.02
N GLN A 80 13.87 13.32 -17.20
CA GLN A 80 13.95 14.71 -17.68
C GLN A 80 12.99 15.63 -16.93
N PRO A 81 13.31 16.92 -16.75
CA PRO A 81 12.39 17.91 -16.21
C PRO A 81 11.07 17.92 -17.01
N GLY A 82 9.96 18.07 -16.30
CA GLY A 82 8.62 18.01 -16.88
C GLY A 82 7.99 16.61 -16.95
N GLN A 83 8.77 15.55 -16.75
CA GLN A 83 8.26 14.17 -16.77
C GLN A 83 7.33 13.90 -15.59
N ARG A 84 6.16 13.29 -15.88
CA ARG A 84 5.22 12.83 -14.87
C ARG A 84 5.73 11.57 -14.18
N VAL A 85 5.71 11.56 -12.86
CA VAL A 85 6.24 10.45 -12.04
C VAL A 85 5.37 10.19 -10.81
N TYR A 86 5.45 8.96 -10.29
CA TYR A 86 5.11 8.68 -8.91
C TYR A 86 6.39 8.33 -8.14
N VAL A 87 6.37 8.59 -6.84
CA VAL A 87 7.51 8.36 -5.96
C VAL A 87 7.14 7.42 -4.83
N ALA A 88 8.10 6.59 -4.42
CA ALA A 88 7.99 5.66 -3.33
C ALA A 88 9.19 5.78 -2.40
N GLY A 89 8.95 5.89 -1.08
CA GLY A 89 9.99 6.06 -0.08
C GLY A 89 10.62 7.45 -0.05
N CYS A 90 9.90 8.48 -0.49
CA CYS A 90 10.36 9.88 -0.50
C CYS A 90 9.51 10.74 0.45
N PRO A 91 10.06 11.80 1.08
CA PRO A 91 9.33 12.67 2.01
C PRO A 91 8.33 13.55 1.24
N SER A 92 7.14 13.00 0.94
CA SER A 92 6.20 13.56 -0.02
C SER A 92 5.21 14.59 0.56
N TYR A 93 5.16 14.81 1.88
CA TYR A 93 4.26 15.83 2.49
C TYR A 93 4.86 17.24 2.36
N ALA A 94 5.21 17.62 1.15
CA ALA A 94 5.83 18.90 0.82
C ALA A 94 5.61 19.25 -0.66
N GLU A 95 5.72 20.54 -1.01
CA GLU A 95 5.64 20.98 -2.40
C GLU A 95 6.73 20.38 -3.30
N TYR A 96 7.89 20.06 -2.72
CA TYR A 96 9.00 19.38 -3.41
C TYR A 96 9.57 18.28 -2.54
N ALA A 97 9.88 17.14 -3.14
CA ALA A 97 10.55 16.03 -2.50
C ALA A 97 11.88 15.72 -3.20
N LEU A 98 12.94 15.53 -2.40
CA LEU A 98 14.21 15.01 -2.87
C LEU A 98 14.14 13.49 -2.84
N CYS A 99 14.25 12.86 -4.00
CA CYS A 99 14.05 11.43 -4.17
C CYS A 99 15.29 10.75 -4.75
N PRO A 100 15.73 9.60 -4.22
CA PRO A 100 16.70 8.77 -4.92
C PRO A 100 16.10 8.23 -6.22
N GLY A 101 16.88 8.11 -7.28
CA GLY A 101 16.40 7.67 -8.60
C GLY A 101 15.66 6.32 -8.57
N GLY A 102 16.08 5.39 -7.69
CA GLY A 102 15.40 4.10 -7.51
C GLY A 102 14.00 4.18 -6.88
N GLY A 103 13.64 5.31 -6.30
CA GLY A 103 12.30 5.57 -5.74
C GLY A 103 11.39 6.37 -6.66
N VAL A 104 11.82 6.69 -7.88
CA VAL A 104 11.04 7.49 -8.84
C VAL A 104 10.68 6.62 -10.05
N HIS A 105 9.41 6.66 -10.44
CA HIS A 105 8.87 5.80 -11.48
C HIS A 105 7.95 6.59 -12.43
N PRO A 106 7.99 6.33 -13.75
CA PRO A 106 7.11 7.00 -14.71
C PRO A 106 5.63 6.82 -14.38
N LEU A 107 4.86 7.90 -14.52
CA LEU A 107 3.40 7.91 -14.35
C LEU A 107 2.74 8.17 -15.71
N PRO A 108 1.95 7.21 -16.26
CA PRO A 108 1.25 7.39 -17.54
C PRO A 108 0.29 8.59 -17.50
N ASP A 109 0.09 9.25 -18.64
CA ASP A 109 -0.76 10.44 -18.77
C ASP A 109 -2.22 10.20 -18.37
N GLY A 110 -2.74 8.99 -18.61
CA GLY A 110 -4.10 8.60 -18.22
C GLY A 110 -4.33 8.36 -16.74
N ILE A 111 -3.28 8.49 -15.89
CA ILE A 111 -3.34 8.30 -14.43
C ILE A 111 -3.19 9.67 -13.75
N SER A 112 -4.14 10.03 -12.88
CA SER A 112 -4.04 11.28 -12.12
C SER A 112 -2.91 11.25 -11.09
N PHE A 113 -2.44 12.41 -10.61
CA PHE A 113 -1.44 12.45 -9.53
C PHE A 113 -1.96 11.84 -8.23
N GLY A 114 -3.24 12.03 -7.90
CA GLY A 114 -3.86 11.34 -6.76
C GLY A 114 -3.78 9.81 -6.89
N GLN A 115 -4.05 9.27 -8.07
CA GLN A 115 -3.88 7.85 -8.36
C GLN A 115 -2.40 7.42 -8.30
N GLY A 116 -1.48 8.23 -8.81
CA GLY A 116 -0.05 8.01 -8.69
C GLY A 116 0.41 7.93 -7.23
N ALA A 117 -0.07 8.85 -6.40
CA ALA A 117 0.21 8.86 -4.95
C ALA A 117 -0.43 7.68 -4.18
N ALA A 118 -1.28 6.91 -4.81
CA ALA A 118 -1.86 5.70 -4.24
C ALA A 118 -1.04 4.44 -4.51
N LEU A 119 0.02 4.49 -5.34
CA LEU A 119 0.74 3.32 -5.83
C LEU A 119 1.79 2.77 -4.87
N GLY A 120 2.66 3.59 -4.31
CA GLY A 120 3.89 3.17 -3.65
C GLY A 120 3.68 2.05 -2.63
N VAL A 121 3.40 2.38 -1.38
CA VAL A 121 3.25 1.40 -0.30
C VAL A 121 2.14 0.38 -0.57
N PRO A 122 0.89 0.75 -0.95
CA PRO A 122 -0.18 -0.24 -1.06
C PRO A 122 0.04 -1.26 -2.17
N TYR A 123 0.33 -0.80 -3.38
CA TYR A 123 0.46 -1.69 -4.54
C TYR A 123 1.74 -2.52 -4.49
N ALA A 124 2.85 -1.93 -4.01
CA ALA A 124 4.08 -2.69 -3.81
C ALA A 124 3.91 -3.76 -2.72
N THR A 125 3.21 -3.46 -1.62
CA THR A 125 2.89 -4.43 -0.57
C THR A 125 2.02 -5.57 -1.11
N ALA A 126 0.94 -5.25 -1.83
CA ALA A 126 0.03 -6.23 -2.40
C ALA A 126 0.74 -7.17 -3.38
N LEU A 127 1.51 -6.61 -4.33
CA LEU A 127 2.23 -7.42 -5.31
C LEU A 127 3.32 -8.26 -4.64
N ARG A 128 4.02 -7.71 -3.64
CA ARG A 128 4.99 -8.48 -2.85
C ARG A 128 4.34 -9.62 -2.08
N ALA A 129 3.15 -9.41 -1.52
CA ALA A 129 2.41 -10.45 -0.81
C ALA A 129 2.00 -11.58 -1.75
N ILE A 130 1.50 -11.26 -2.94
CA ILE A 130 1.15 -12.23 -3.98
C ILE A 130 2.38 -13.05 -4.40
N ASP A 131 3.53 -12.40 -4.62
CA ASP A 131 4.79 -13.08 -4.94
C ASP A 131 5.27 -13.98 -3.79
N LEU A 132 5.16 -13.53 -2.53
CA LEU A 132 5.52 -14.35 -1.36
C LEU A 132 4.59 -15.55 -1.18
N ALA A 133 3.32 -15.40 -1.49
CA ALA A 133 2.36 -16.48 -1.46
C ALA A 133 2.58 -17.49 -2.59
N GLY A 134 3.28 -17.11 -3.66
CA GLY A 134 3.48 -17.95 -4.84
C GLY A 134 2.23 -18.11 -5.71
N LEU A 135 1.25 -17.18 -5.59
CA LEU A 135 -0.01 -17.23 -6.31
C LEU A 135 0.18 -17.16 -7.83
N GLN A 136 -0.59 -17.97 -8.53
CA GLN A 136 -0.61 -18.06 -9.99
C GLN A 136 -2.05 -17.98 -10.54
N ALA A 137 -2.19 -17.83 -11.86
CA ALA A 137 -3.50 -17.84 -12.51
C ALA A 137 -4.27 -19.15 -12.20
N GLY A 138 -5.54 -19.00 -11.82
CA GLY A 138 -6.41 -20.11 -11.41
C GLY A 138 -6.40 -20.42 -9.90
N ASP A 139 -5.44 -19.89 -9.13
CA ASP A 139 -5.46 -19.96 -7.67
C ASP A 139 -6.57 -19.11 -7.07
N LEU A 140 -6.96 -19.41 -5.83
CA LEU A 140 -7.98 -18.68 -5.07
C LEU A 140 -7.34 -17.97 -3.87
N ALA A 141 -7.42 -16.64 -3.85
CA ALA A 141 -6.94 -15.81 -2.77
C ALA A 141 -8.08 -15.27 -1.89
N LEU A 142 -7.86 -15.24 -0.57
CA LEU A 142 -8.67 -14.46 0.37
C LEU A 142 -7.89 -13.18 0.74
N VAL A 143 -8.53 -12.02 0.63
CA VAL A 143 -7.95 -10.72 0.99
C VAL A 143 -8.74 -10.13 2.16
N HIS A 144 -8.20 -10.17 3.37
CA HIS A 144 -8.77 -9.48 4.52
C HIS A 144 -8.65 -7.98 4.38
N GLY A 145 -9.66 -7.22 4.83
CA GLY A 145 -9.65 -5.76 4.68
C GLY A 145 -9.56 -5.30 3.23
N GLY A 146 -10.22 -6.02 2.33
CA GLY A 146 -10.15 -5.81 0.88
C GLY A 146 -10.51 -4.41 0.42
N SER A 147 -11.36 -3.68 1.16
CA SER A 147 -11.74 -2.30 0.84
C SER A 147 -10.68 -1.24 1.21
N GLY A 148 -9.62 -1.58 1.95
CA GLY A 148 -8.53 -0.67 2.29
C GLY A 148 -7.52 -0.48 1.15
N GLY A 149 -6.49 0.35 1.37
CA GLY A 149 -5.50 0.67 0.33
C GLY A 149 -4.75 -0.55 -0.22
N VAL A 150 -4.18 -1.40 0.64
CA VAL A 150 -3.51 -2.65 0.22
C VAL A 150 -4.52 -3.66 -0.32
N GLY A 151 -5.73 -3.73 0.27
CA GLY A 151 -6.76 -4.65 -0.16
C GLY A 151 -7.26 -4.39 -1.58
N THR A 152 -7.58 -3.14 -1.90
CA THR A 152 -8.00 -2.74 -3.27
C THR A 152 -6.89 -2.98 -4.30
N ALA A 153 -5.63 -2.74 -3.92
CA ALA A 153 -4.48 -3.07 -4.75
C ALA A 153 -4.37 -4.58 -4.99
N ALA A 154 -4.50 -5.40 -3.94
CA ALA A 154 -4.44 -6.86 -4.04
C ALA A 154 -5.54 -7.40 -4.95
N VAL A 155 -6.79 -6.92 -4.80
CA VAL A 155 -7.91 -7.33 -5.67
C VAL A 155 -7.61 -7.02 -7.14
N GLN A 156 -7.16 -5.81 -7.46
CA GLN A 156 -6.84 -5.45 -8.84
C GLN A 156 -5.70 -6.30 -9.41
N ILE A 157 -4.65 -6.51 -8.63
CA ILE A 157 -3.49 -7.31 -9.06
C ILE A 157 -3.89 -8.78 -9.26
N CYS A 158 -4.60 -9.38 -8.32
CA CYS A 158 -5.09 -10.76 -8.46
C CYS A 158 -5.93 -10.90 -9.75
N ARG A 159 -6.91 -10.02 -9.97
CA ARG A 159 -7.74 -10.05 -11.16
C ARG A 159 -6.92 -9.88 -12.44
N GLY A 160 -5.98 -8.95 -12.46
CA GLY A 160 -5.08 -8.72 -13.60
C GLY A 160 -4.15 -9.90 -13.91
N LEU A 161 -3.84 -10.73 -12.92
CA LEU A 161 -3.01 -11.93 -13.04
C LEU A 161 -3.83 -13.22 -13.24
N GLY A 162 -5.17 -13.13 -13.34
CA GLY A 162 -6.04 -14.31 -13.49
C GLY A 162 -6.18 -15.15 -12.22
N ILE A 163 -5.96 -14.55 -11.04
CA ILE A 163 -6.17 -15.17 -9.73
C ILE A 163 -7.58 -14.86 -9.29
N ASP A 164 -8.31 -15.90 -8.86
CA ASP A 164 -9.63 -15.75 -8.25
C ASP A 164 -9.51 -15.10 -6.88
N VAL A 165 -10.43 -14.18 -6.53
CA VAL A 165 -10.30 -13.42 -5.30
C VAL A 165 -11.61 -13.27 -4.56
N VAL A 166 -11.57 -13.62 -3.29
CA VAL A 166 -12.56 -13.23 -2.28
C VAL A 166 -11.97 -12.11 -1.44
N ALA A 167 -12.74 -11.08 -1.17
CA ALA A 167 -12.29 -9.95 -0.37
C ALA A 167 -13.29 -9.62 0.74
N THR A 168 -12.79 -9.34 1.96
CA THR A 168 -13.66 -9.00 3.08
C THR A 168 -13.74 -7.50 3.31
N SER A 169 -14.93 -7.02 3.69
CA SER A 169 -15.15 -5.64 4.14
C SER A 169 -16.27 -5.55 5.15
N SER A 170 -16.11 -4.69 6.18
CA SER A 170 -17.14 -4.43 7.20
C SER A 170 -18.33 -3.63 6.70
N SER A 171 -18.16 -2.82 5.64
CA SER A 171 -19.21 -1.94 5.12
C SER A 171 -19.80 -2.45 3.80
N GLU A 172 -21.12 -2.25 3.60
CA GLU A 172 -21.75 -2.60 2.32
C GLU A 172 -21.18 -1.76 1.16
N ALA A 173 -20.84 -0.49 1.40
CA ALA A 173 -20.18 0.34 0.40
C ALA A 173 -18.84 -0.26 -0.05
N GLY A 174 -18.05 -0.76 0.90
CA GLY A 174 -16.78 -1.46 0.60
C GLY A 174 -17.01 -2.77 -0.17
N ARG A 175 -18.00 -3.58 0.24
CA ARG A 175 -18.33 -4.82 -0.49
C ARG A 175 -18.82 -4.55 -1.91
N ARG A 176 -19.62 -3.51 -2.11
CA ARG A 176 -20.07 -3.09 -3.45
C ARG A 176 -18.88 -2.69 -4.32
N MET A 177 -17.99 -1.84 -3.83
CA MET A 177 -16.76 -1.45 -4.54
C MET A 177 -15.92 -2.67 -4.93
N LEU A 178 -15.77 -3.64 -4.05
CA LEU A 178 -15.00 -4.87 -4.32
C LEU A 178 -15.66 -5.73 -5.41
N ARG A 179 -17.00 -5.83 -5.42
CA ARG A 179 -17.74 -6.54 -6.49
C ARG A 179 -17.58 -5.83 -7.84
N GLU A 180 -17.62 -4.50 -7.86
CA GLU A 180 -17.36 -3.70 -9.07
C GLU A 180 -15.94 -3.91 -9.60
N MET A 181 -14.98 -4.22 -8.72
CA MET A 181 -13.61 -4.61 -9.07
C MET A 181 -13.49 -6.09 -9.51
N GLY A 182 -14.59 -6.85 -9.48
CA GLY A 182 -14.63 -8.26 -9.88
C GLY A 182 -14.24 -9.27 -8.81
N ALA A 183 -14.20 -8.89 -7.53
CA ALA A 183 -14.02 -9.83 -6.41
C ALA A 183 -15.36 -10.36 -5.90
N ALA A 184 -15.39 -11.58 -5.39
CA ALA A 184 -16.44 -12.01 -4.47
C ALA A 184 -16.23 -11.26 -3.14
N ALA A 185 -17.27 -10.56 -2.64
CA ALA A 185 -17.09 -9.69 -1.48
C ALA A 185 -18.06 -10.09 -0.36
N VAL A 186 -17.49 -10.40 0.81
CA VAL A 186 -18.21 -10.90 1.98
C VAL A 186 -17.89 -10.08 3.24
N GLU A 187 -18.62 -10.28 4.32
CA GLU A 187 -18.28 -9.72 5.63
C GLU A 187 -17.05 -10.39 6.24
N HIS A 188 -16.42 -9.70 7.21
CA HIS A 188 -15.33 -10.30 7.96
C HIS A 188 -15.80 -11.55 8.72
N GLY A 189 -15.07 -12.66 8.55
CA GLY A 189 -15.38 -13.93 9.21
C GLY A 189 -16.45 -14.79 8.52
N ALA A 190 -17.04 -14.33 7.42
CA ALA A 190 -18.00 -15.12 6.63
C ALA A 190 -17.29 -16.12 5.70
N TYR A 191 -16.47 -17.01 6.28
CA TYR A 191 -15.62 -17.94 5.52
C TYR A 191 -16.42 -18.96 4.70
N ASP A 192 -17.59 -19.43 5.20
CA ASP A 192 -18.42 -20.39 4.49
C ASP A 192 -19.04 -19.75 3.23
N GLU A 193 -19.51 -18.50 3.34
CA GLU A 193 -19.98 -17.72 2.19
C GLU A 193 -18.84 -17.47 1.18
N ALA A 194 -17.66 -17.12 1.68
CA ALA A 194 -16.48 -16.90 0.87
C ALA A 194 -16.09 -18.14 0.05
N ARG A 195 -16.10 -19.32 0.67
CA ARG A 195 -15.81 -20.59 -0.03
C ARG A 195 -16.95 -21.01 -0.96
N ALA A 196 -18.19 -20.81 -0.55
CA ALA A 196 -19.36 -21.17 -1.36
C ALA A 196 -19.34 -20.46 -2.73
N ALA A 197 -18.84 -19.24 -2.80
CA ALA A 197 -18.65 -18.49 -4.05
C ALA A 197 -17.73 -19.20 -5.06
N PHE A 198 -16.88 -20.14 -4.59
CA PHE A 198 -15.93 -20.90 -5.40
C PHE A 198 -16.08 -22.43 -5.20
N GLY A 199 -17.31 -22.92 -5.09
CA GLY A 199 -17.61 -24.35 -5.01
C GLY A 199 -17.09 -25.03 -3.74
N GLY A 200 -16.91 -24.30 -2.65
CA GLY A 200 -16.44 -24.82 -1.36
C GLY A 200 -14.90 -24.99 -1.27
N ARG A 201 -14.14 -24.49 -2.24
CA ARG A 201 -12.67 -24.54 -2.22
C ARG A 201 -12.11 -23.78 -1.01
N ASN A 202 -11.04 -24.30 -0.42
CA ASN A 202 -10.17 -23.58 0.50
C ASN A 202 -9.23 -22.64 -0.27
N PHE A 203 -8.59 -21.70 0.43
CA PHE A 203 -7.77 -20.66 -0.18
C PHE A 203 -6.32 -21.13 -0.38
N ASP A 204 -5.80 -20.94 -1.58
CA ASP A 204 -4.39 -21.18 -1.91
C ASP A 204 -3.50 -20.13 -1.22
N ALA A 205 -4.01 -18.89 -1.05
CA ALA A 205 -3.39 -17.93 -0.17
C ALA A 205 -4.38 -17.02 0.57
N ILE A 206 -3.94 -16.50 1.73
CA ILE A 206 -4.67 -15.49 2.50
C ILE A 206 -3.74 -14.29 2.70
N LEU A 207 -4.16 -13.11 2.25
CA LEU A 207 -3.47 -11.84 2.47
C LEU A 207 -4.08 -11.17 3.70
N GLU A 208 -3.33 -11.16 4.81
CA GLU A 208 -3.86 -10.89 6.13
C GLU A 208 -3.43 -9.52 6.66
N MET A 209 -4.41 -8.62 6.87
CA MET A 209 -4.20 -7.24 7.32
C MET A 209 -4.42 -7.03 8.82
N ALA A 210 -4.94 -8.03 9.54
CA ALA A 210 -5.30 -7.97 10.96
C ALA A 210 -5.06 -9.32 11.64
N ALA A 211 -3.82 -9.84 11.54
CA ALA A 211 -3.44 -11.17 11.98
C ALA A 211 -3.72 -11.41 13.47
N ASP A 212 -3.63 -10.37 14.31
CA ASP A 212 -4.04 -10.41 15.71
C ASP A 212 -5.49 -10.85 15.92
N ARG A 213 -6.35 -10.76 14.90
CA ARG A 213 -7.78 -11.12 14.97
C ARG A 213 -8.13 -12.39 14.21
N ASN A 214 -7.44 -12.66 13.11
CA ASN A 214 -7.91 -13.65 12.14
C ASN A 214 -7.01 -14.88 12.03
N LEU A 215 -5.71 -14.77 12.29
CA LEU A 215 -4.71 -15.79 11.94
C LEU A 215 -5.08 -17.20 12.42
N GLY A 216 -5.59 -17.34 13.63
CA GLY A 216 -6.00 -18.65 14.16
C GLY A 216 -7.12 -19.30 13.36
N ARG A 217 -8.08 -18.50 12.86
CA ARG A 217 -9.17 -18.98 12.00
C ARG A 217 -8.74 -19.20 10.56
N ASP A 218 -7.83 -18.37 10.07
CA ASP A 218 -7.30 -18.43 8.70
C ASP A 218 -6.55 -19.74 8.43
N LEU A 219 -5.84 -20.28 9.44
CA LEU A 219 -5.16 -21.57 9.34
C LEU A 219 -6.12 -22.71 8.96
N LEU A 220 -7.39 -22.61 9.37
CA LEU A 220 -8.43 -23.61 9.07
C LEU A 220 -8.98 -23.49 7.64
N GLN A 221 -8.73 -22.37 6.97
CA GLN A 221 -9.25 -22.05 5.65
C GLN A 221 -8.26 -22.32 4.51
N LEU A 222 -7.00 -22.66 4.84
CA LEU A 222 -5.97 -22.94 3.84
C LEU A 222 -6.23 -24.21 3.05
N ALA A 223 -6.03 -24.14 1.76
CA ALA A 223 -5.85 -25.30 0.91
C ALA A 223 -4.56 -26.08 1.29
N PRO A 224 -4.41 -27.35 0.91
CA PRO A 224 -3.15 -28.07 1.06
C PRO A 224 -1.99 -27.32 0.42
N GLY A 225 -0.92 -27.07 1.19
CA GLY A 225 0.24 -26.28 0.74
C GLY A 225 0.02 -24.76 0.70
N GLY A 226 -1.15 -24.26 1.08
CA GLY A 226 -1.48 -22.85 1.01
C GLY A 226 -0.64 -21.95 1.92
N THR A 227 -0.62 -20.65 1.66
CA THR A 227 0.22 -19.69 2.38
C THR A 227 -0.60 -18.51 2.93
N ILE A 228 -0.44 -18.20 4.22
CA ILE A 228 -0.89 -16.93 4.78
C ILE A 228 0.26 -15.93 4.73
N VAL A 229 0.04 -14.74 4.15
CA VAL A 229 0.99 -13.64 4.21
C VAL A 229 0.47 -12.57 5.16
N VAL A 230 1.14 -12.44 6.31
CA VAL A 230 0.84 -11.43 7.33
C VAL A 230 1.42 -10.09 6.89
N ILE A 231 0.54 -9.13 6.61
CA ILE A 231 0.86 -7.77 6.17
C ILE A 231 0.64 -6.78 7.32
N GLY A 232 -0.36 -7.05 8.17
CA GLY A 232 -0.68 -6.22 9.32
C GLY A 232 -1.09 -7.03 10.55
N SER A 233 -0.66 -6.54 11.71
CA SER A 233 -1.06 -7.03 13.03
C SER A 233 -0.92 -5.90 14.05
N ARG A 234 -1.80 -5.83 15.03
CA ARG A 234 -1.76 -4.81 16.10
C ARG A 234 -1.47 -5.40 17.48
N GLY A 235 -1.22 -6.71 17.55
CA GLY A 235 -0.95 -7.39 18.79
C GLY A 235 -0.63 -8.88 18.60
N PRO A 236 -0.39 -9.62 19.70
CA PRO A 236 -0.16 -11.04 19.67
C PRO A 236 -1.45 -11.81 19.37
N VAL A 237 -1.31 -13.02 18.83
CA VAL A 237 -2.39 -13.96 18.58
C VAL A 237 -1.95 -15.37 18.94
N GLU A 238 -2.83 -16.12 19.59
CA GLU A 238 -2.62 -17.54 19.87
C GLU A 238 -3.04 -18.37 18.66
N VAL A 239 -2.20 -19.34 18.28
CA VAL A 239 -2.45 -20.25 17.16
C VAL A 239 -2.16 -21.69 17.58
N ASN A 240 -2.92 -22.65 17.02
CA ASN A 240 -2.63 -24.07 17.20
C ASN A 240 -1.74 -24.56 16.04
N PRO A 241 -0.47 -24.94 16.27
CA PRO A 241 0.43 -25.40 15.21
C PRO A 241 -0.09 -26.63 14.43
N ARG A 242 -0.99 -27.44 15.04
CA ARG A 242 -1.58 -28.59 14.36
C ARG A 242 -2.46 -28.18 13.18
N ASP A 243 -3.06 -27.00 13.22
CA ASP A 243 -3.89 -26.51 12.10
C ASP A 243 -3.03 -26.22 10.87
N LEU A 244 -1.82 -25.69 11.07
CA LEU A 244 -0.83 -25.51 10.00
C LEU A 244 -0.30 -26.86 9.48
N MET A 245 0.00 -27.80 10.40
CA MET A 245 0.48 -29.14 10.03
C MET A 245 -0.54 -29.90 9.15
N ARG A 246 -1.83 -29.74 9.41
CA ARG A 246 -2.93 -30.39 8.69
C ARG A 246 -2.91 -30.09 7.19
N THR A 247 -2.57 -28.88 6.81
CA THR A 247 -2.52 -28.44 5.42
C THR A 247 -1.12 -28.51 4.80
N GLY A 248 -0.07 -28.69 5.61
CA GLY A 248 1.31 -28.51 5.15
C GLY A 248 1.59 -27.08 4.67
N GLY A 249 0.79 -26.12 5.16
CA GLY A 249 0.83 -24.73 4.73
C GLY A 249 1.96 -23.92 5.35
N ALA A 250 2.01 -22.64 5.04
CA ALA A 250 3.00 -21.69 5.55
C ALA A 250 2.35 -20.40 6.06
N VAL A 251 3.01 -19.78 7.06
CA VAL A 251 2.74 -18.39 7.46
C VAL A 251 4.01 -17.57 7.23
N ARG A 252 3.90 -16.49 6.48
CA ARG A 252 5.01 -15.59 6.14
C ARG A 252 4.70 -14.17 6.54
N GLY A 253 5.65 -13.49 7.21
CA GLY A 253 5.56 -12.06 7.49
C GLY A 253 6.03 -11.24 6.29
N LEU A 254 5.41 -10.08 6.07
CA LEU A 254 5.83 -9.10 5.09
C LEU A 254 6.04 -7.75 5.74
N LEU A 255 7.24 -7.19 5.60
CA LEU A 255 7.57 -5.81 5.86
C LEU A 255 8.16 -5.20 4.58
N LEU A 256 7.40 -4.30 3.92
CA LEU A 256 7.77 -3.77 2.60
C LEU A 256 9.17 -3.14 2.60
N PHE A 257 9.50 -2.38 3.65
CA PHE A 257 10.78 -1.68 3.78
C PHE A 257 12.00 -2.61 3.92
N GLN A 258 11.79 -3.91 4.16
CA GLN A 258 12.84 -4.93 4.15
C GLN A 258 12.91 -5.69 2.82
N THR A 259 12.12 -5.29 1.82
CA THR A 259 12.16 -5.91 0.50
C THR A 259 13.50 -5.59 -0.18
N PRO A 260 14.24 -6.61 -0.67
CA PRO A 260 15.50 -6.37 -1.37
C PRO A 260 15.33 -5.40 -2.55
N PRO A 261 16.27 -4.48 -2.81
CA PRO A 261 16.14 -3.45 -3.85
C PRO A 261 15.82 -4.02 -5.24
N GLN A 262 16.41 -5.15 -5.59
CA GLN A 262 16.14 -5.84 -6.87
C GLN A 262 14.67 -6.32 -6.96
N ALA A 263 14.12 -6.85 -5.88
CA ALA A 263 12.72 -7.30 -5.85
C ALA A 263 11.78 -6.08 -5.93
N LEU A 264 12.09 -5.00 -5.20
CA LEU A 264 11.31 -3.76 -5.24
C LEU A 264 11.30 -3.15 -6.65
N ARG A 265 12.46 -3.10 -7.32
CA ARG A 265 12.55 -2.66 -8.72
C ARG A 265 11.64 -3.49 -9.65
N ARG A 266 11.67 -4.82 -9.53
CA ARG A 266 10.79 -5.70 -10.32
C ARG A 266 9.31 -5.44 -10.05
N ILE A 267 8.96 -5.18 -8.79
CA ILE A 267 7.59 -4.83 -8.39
C ILE A 267 7.15 -3.56 -9.12
N HIS A 268 7.92 -2.47 -9.05
CA HIS A 268 7.55 -1.21 -9.69
C HIS A 268 7.52 -1.32 -11.22
N LEU A 269 8.38 -2.11 -11.86
CA LEU A 269 8.29 -2.39 -13.30
C LEU A 269 6.98 -3.09 -13.67
N ARG A 270 6.55 -4.08 -12.88
CA ARG A 270 5.26 -4.78 -13.11
C ARG A 270 4.07 -3.87 -12.86
N LEU A 271 4.12 -3.02 -11.84
CA LEU A 271 3.09 -2.01 -11.60
C LEU A 271 3.00 -1.02 -12.75
N GLY A 272 4.11 -0.52 -13.25
CA GLY A 272 4.18 0.34 -14.43
C GLY A 272 3.57 -0.30 -15.68
N ALA A 273 3.87 -1.57 -15.91
CA ALA A 273 3.27 -2.34 -17.02
C ALA A 273 1.75 -2.48 -16.85
N GLY A 274 1.25 -2.74 -15.64
CA GLY A 274 -0.17 -2.84 -15.34
C GLY A 274 -0.92 -1.52 -15.54
N LEU A 275 -0.30 -0.40 -15.17
CA LEU A 275 -0.84 0.94 -15.41
C LEU A 275 -0.91 1.25 -16.92
N ALA A 276 0.15 0.97 -17.66
CA ALA A 276 0.22 1.20 -19.11
C ALA A 276 -0.79 0.33 -19.85
N ALA A 277 -0.98 -0.92 -19.43
CA ALA A 277 -1.97 -1.84 -19.98
C ALA A 277 -3.42 -1.53 -19.53
N GLY A 278 -3.62 -0.62 -18.57
CA GLY A 278 -4.93 -0.13 -18.13
C GLY A 278 -5.72 -1.06 -17.20
N TRP A 279 -5.15 -2.20 -16.76
CA TRP A 279 -5.81 -3.07 -15.78
C TRP A 279 -5.51 -2.69 -14.31
N LEU A 280 -4.47 -1.89 -14.06
CA LEU A 280 -4.26 -1.21 -12.78
C LEU A 280 -4.85 0.21 -12.84
N ARG A 281 -5.80 0.47 -11.95
CA ARG A 281 -6.42 1.80 -11.79
C ARG A 281 -6.57 2.10 -10.30
N PRO A 282 -5.56 2.74 -9.67
CA PRO A 282 -5.60 3.04 -8.26
C PRO A 282 -6.84 3.84 -7.87
N VAL A 283 -7.43 3.49 -6.72
CA VAL A 283 -8.65 4.13 -6.21
C VAL A 283 -8.29 5.09 -5.09
N VAL A 284 -8.70 6.35 -5.25
CA VAL A 284 -8.62 7.38 -4.22
C VAL A 284 -10.02 7.60 -3.67
N ALA A 285 -10.21 7.40 -2.37
CA ALA A 285 -11.50 7.55 -1.71
C ALA A 285 -11.70 8.96 -1.13
N GLN A 286 -10.64 9.59 -0.66
CA GLN A 286 -10.69 10.92 -0.05
C GLN A 286 -9.42 11.70 -0.37
N SER A 287 -9.57 13.02 -0.53
CA SER A 287 -8.46 13.96 -0.60
C SER A 287 -8.59 15.04 0.47
N PHE A 288 -7.46 15.53 0.94
CA PHE A 288 -7.33 16.62 1.90
C PHE A 288 -6.27 17.59 1.43
N PRO A 289 -6.38 18.89 1.67
CA PRO A 289 -5.26 19.80 1.47
C PRO A 289 -4.08 19.43 2.36
N LEU A 290 -2.84 19.75 1.95
CA LEU A 290 -1.63 19.49 2.74
C LEU A 290 -1.74 19.99 4.18
N ALA A 291 -2.37 21.17 4.39
CA ALA A 291 -2.57 21.76 5.72
C ALA A 291 -3.44 20.88 6.64
N ASP A 292 -4.25 19.99 6.09
CA ASP A 292 -5.13 19.07 6.81
C ASP A 292 -4.51 17.69 7.04
N ALA A 293 -3.19 17.54 6.94
CA ALA A 293 -2.47 16.27 7.14
C ALA A 293 -2.84 15.57 8.47
N ALA A 294 -3.07 16.33 9.52
CA ALA A 294 -3.53 15.81 10.82
C ALA A 294 -4.90 15.11 10.72
N ARG A 295 -5.84 15.68 9.97
CA ARG A 295 -7.17 15.11 9.72
C ARG A 295 -7.05 13.86 8.81
N ALA A 296 -6.21 13.90 7.81
CA ALA A 296 -5.94 12.75 6.95
C ALA A 296 -5.36 11.56 7.72
N HIS A 297 -4.42 11.81 8.68
CA HIS A 297 -3.89 10.79 9.58
C HIS A 297 -4.93 10.21 10.54
N ALA A 298 -5.91 10.99 10.96
CA ALA A 298 -7.04 10.47 11.74
C ALA A 298 -7.97 9.64 10.85
N ALA A 299 -8.26 10.09 9.65
CA ALA A 299 -9.15 9.42 8.71
C ALA A 299 -8.61 8.04 8.25
N VAL A 300 -7.30 7.88 8.05
CA VAL A 300 -6.71 6.60 7.59
C VAL A 300 -6.82 5.49 8.64
N LEU A 301 -6.96 5.84 9.92
CA LEU A 301 -7.16 4.90 11.03
C LEU A 301 -8.63 4.68 11.38
N ALA A 302 -9.55 5.44 10.78
CA ALA A 302 -10.98 5.35 11.08
C ALA A 302 -11.53 3.98 10.64
N THR A 303 -12.48 3.46 11.43
CA THR A 303 -13.20 2.23 11.07
C THR A 303 -13.95 2.44 9.76
N GLY A 304 -13.79 1.50 8.82
CA GLY A 304 -14.43 1.58 7.50
C GLY A 304 -13.72 2.51 6.52
N ALA A 305 -12.49 2.98 6.81
CA ALA A 305 -11.67 3.68 5.82
C ALA A 305 -11.53 2.82 4.55
N MET A 306 -11.79 3.43 3.40
CA MET A 306 -11.75 2.74 2.10
C MET A 306 -10.64 3.28 1.23
N ALA A 307 -10.08 2.40 0.39
CA ALA A 307 -9.11 2.71 -0.65
C ALA A 307 -7.97 3.62 -0.14
N LYS A 308 -7.49 4.56 -0.95
CA LYS A 308 -6.40 5.46 -0.57
C LYS A 308 -6.92 6.85 -0.18
N ILE A 309 -6.31 7.39 0.86
CA ILE A 309 -6.39 8.81 1.22
C ILE A 309 -5.16 9.51 0.67
N VAL A 310 -5.35 10.70 0.10
CA VAL A 310 -4.27 11.53 -0.43
C VAL A 310 -4.32 12.95 0.11
N LEU A 311 -3.16 13.60 0.15
CA LEU A 311 -3.01 15.04 0.34
C LEU A 311 -2.83 15.70 -1.02
N GLU A 312 -3.56 16.76 -1.29
CA GLU A 312 -3.39 17.65 -2.45
C GLU A 312 -2.40 18.76 -2.08
N ILE A 313 -1.41 19.01 -2.96
CA ILE A 313 -0.29 19.90 -2.70
C ILE A 313 -0.19 20.96 -3.78
#